data_b55eb2650d8510316feb6d0ba7f6a256
#
_entry.id   b55eb2650d8510316feb6d0ba7f6a256
#
_cell.length_a   1.000
_cell.length_b   1.000
_cell.length_c   1.000
_cell.angle_alpha   90.00
_cell.angle_beta   90.00
_cell.angle_gamma   90.00
#
_symmetry.space_group_name_H-M   'P 1'
#
loop_
_entity.id
_entity.type
_entity.pdbx_description
1 polymer ?
#
loop_
_entity_poly.entity_id
_entity_poly.type
_entity_poly.pdbx_seq_one_letter_code
_entity_poly.pdbx_strand_id
1 'polypeptide(L)'
;MKNHKVEKGCILAALLFVLLWIGGSFPVNAKETGRGRVLFISSYSYAWETIPQQIDGIRKSLGDDVTIDYKFMDTKNVDTAENVHLFYKSLSYYLSQVPAYDVVIVGDDAAYNFVLVYRKIFGNTPIVFEGVNNVSKALAMDYNPNVTGIIENQTYGNTIALAKKIYPEAAHIVAIVDNTVTGLSARKEFYSYKDEFPDLEFSDINASEFSQKDLIKSVESFDESTILLYILCSNDKDGNVYASAESVQMLSSRAHIPMFSGISIGMGKGLLGGEIVSHEEMGEIAGEMALKILNGEPCENMDVITDSPMTYCFDETVMKRFGISRSMLPDDAKIINHEETFMEQYGKVIRITSVIGGIMVLFIIWLVRDNMHKRKVNDTISSLNKKLNFMARYDSLTSLLNRRVFMEDLQY
;
A
#
# COMPACT_ATOMS: atom_id res chain seq x y z
N MET A 1 -58.35 21.70 -8.13
CA MET A 1 -57.87 20.29 -8.11
C MET A 1 -57.34 19.78 -9.47
N LYS A 2 -57.16 20.57 -10.53
CA LYS A 2 -56.66 20.08 -11.83
C LYS A 2 -55.16 20.28 -12.05
N ASN A 3 -54.48 21.23 -11.36
CA ASN A 3 -53.07 21.53 -11.60
C ASN A 3 -52.06 20.54 -10.95
N HIS A 4 -52.42 19.86 -9.86
CA HIS A 4 -51.50 18.92 -9.19
C HIS A 4 -51.30 17.57 -9.91
N LYS A 5 -52.19 17.21 -10.85
CA LYS A 5 -52.02 15.98 -11.65
C LYS A 5 -51.08 16.17 -12.84
N VAL A 6 -50.98 17.36 -13.38
CA VAL A 6 -50.11 17.67 -14.52
C VAL A 6 -48.64 17.77 -14.06
N GLU A 7 -48.34 18.37 -12.92
CA GLU A 7 -46.99 18.46 -12.37
C GLU A 7 -46.41 17.07 -12.03
N LYS A 8 -47.19 16.18 -11.43
CA LYS A 8 -46.74 14.81 -11.14
C LYS A 8 -46.47 13.99 -12.41
N GLY A 9 -47.23 14.22 -13.49
CA GLY A 9 -47.00 13.58 -14.77
C GLY A 9 -45.70 14.02 -15.45
N CYS A 10 -45.37 15.32 -15.36
CA CYS A 10 -44.14 15.86 -15.92
C CYS A 10 -42.90 15.41 -15.15
N ILE A 11 -42.97 15.29 -13.83
CA ILE A 11 -41.87 14.80 -13.00
C ILE A 11 -41.62 13.29 -13.27
N LEU A 12 -42.67 12.50 -13.43
CA LEU A 12 -42.55 11.07 -13.74
C LEU A 12 -41.99 10.86 -15.15
N ALA A 13 -42.39 11.67 -16.13
CA ALA A 13 -41.84 11.64 -17.50
C ALA A 13 -40.38 12.07 -17.54
N ALA A 14 -39.97 13.08 -16.76
CA ALA A 14 -38.60 13.53 -16.66
C ALA A 14 -37.71 12.44 -15.99
N LEU A 15 -38.19 11.77 -14.95
CA LEU A 15 -37.51 10.66 -14.31
C LEU A 15 -37.37 9.42 -15.24
N LEU A 16 -38.37 9.12 -16.01
CA LEU A 16 -38.33 8.06 -17.05
C LEU A 16 -37.35 8.41 -18.17
N PHE A 17 -37.26 9.68 -18.58
CA PHE A 17 -36.32 10.14 -19.61
C PHE A 17 -34.88 10.09 -19.10
N VAL A 18 -34.62 10.40 -17.84
CA VAL A 18 -33.29 10.25 -17.19
C VAL A 18 -32.90 8.77 -17.05
N LEU A 19 -33.86 7.90 -16.70
CA LEU A 19 -33.61 6.45 -16.62
C LEU A 19 -33.35 5.81 -18.00
N LEU A 20 -33.99 6.27 -19.05
CA LEU A 20 -33.76 5.86 -20.42
C LEU A 20 -32.42 6.38 -20.97
N TRP A 21 -31.95 7.54 -20.49
CA TRP A 21 -30.66 8.11 -20.88
C TRP A 21 -29.49 7.40 -20.17
N ILE A 22 -29.70 6.89 -18.95
CA ILE A 22 -28.75 6.08 -18.20
C ILE A 22 -28.72 4.62 -18.70
N GLY A 23 -29.84 4.14 -19.27
CA GLY A 23 -29.96 2.79 -19.85
C GLY A 23 -29.56 2.68 -21.32
N GLY A 24 -29.03 3.74 -21.93
CA GLY A 24 -28.43 3.69 -23.27
C GLY A 24 -27.25 2.73 -23.25
N SER A 25 -27.44 1.54 -23.85
CA SER A 25 -26.39 0.56 -24.10
C SER A 25 -25.28 1.27 -24.88
N PHE A 26 -24.20 1.65 -24.21
CA PHE A 26 -22.96 1.91 -24.90
C PHE A 26 -22.58 0.60 -25.58
N PRO A 27 -22.40 0.55 -26.89
CA PRO A 27 -21.79 -0.63 -27.50
C PRO A 27 -20.39 -0.73 -26.91
N VAL A 28 -20.19 -1.70 -26.03
CA VAL A 28 -18.86 -2.17 -25.66
C VAL A 28 -18.32 -2.85 -26.92
N ASN A 29 -17.88 -2.06 -27.88
CA ASN A 29 -16.88 -2.49 -28.82
C ASN A 29 -15.55 -2.45 -28.05
N ALA A 30 -15.34 -3.41 -27.18
CA ALA A 30 -14.03 -3.82 -26.75
C ALA A 30 -13.33 -4.44 -27.97
N LYS A 31 -12.81 -3.62 -28.85
CA LYS A 31 -11.68 -3.97 -29.66
C LYS A 31 -10.55 -4.03 -28.63
N GLU A 32 -10.15 -5.24 -28.23
CA GLU A 32 -8.90 -5.47 -27.51
C GLU A 32 -7.74 -5.03 -28.42
N THR A 33 -7.49 -3.74 -28.46
CA THR A 33 -6.21 -3.19 -28.88
C THR A 33 -5.37 -3.03 -27.64
N GLY A 34 -5.12 -4.13 -26.93
CA GLY A 34 -4.12 -4.15 -25.88
C GLY A 34 -2.77 -3.78 -26.50
N ARG A 35 -2.02 -2.93 -25.82
CA ARG A 35 -0.69 -2.45 -26.24
C ARG A 35 0.34 -3.57 -26.34
N GLY A 36 -0.01 -4.78 -25.87
CA GLY A 36 0.82 -5.98 -25.88
C GLY A 36 0.38 -7.03 -24.87
N ARG A 37 1.02 -8.20 -24.94
CA ARG A 37 0.79 -9.34 -24.06
C ARG A 37 2.07 -9.71 -23.31
N VAL A 38 2.00 -9.75 -21.99
CA VAL A 38 3.10 -10.11 -21.09
C VAL A 38 2.76 -11.39 -20.35
N LEU A 39 3.72 -12.29 -20.23
CA LEU A 39 3.63 -13.46 -19.37
C LEU A 39 4.54 -13.24 -18.15
N PHE A 40 3.97 -13.24 -16.96
CA PHE A 40 4.74 -13.28 -15.72
C PHE A 40 4.86 -14.71 -15.21
N ILE A 41 6.08 -15.18 -15.01
CA ILE A 41 6.39 -16.50 -14.41
C ILE A 41 7.10 -16.27 -13.09
N SER A 42 6.45 -16.65 -11.99
CA SER A 42 7.04 -16.56 -10.65
C SER A 42 7.60 -17.90 -10.19
N SER A 43 8.73 -17.85 -9.51
CA SER A 43 9.31 -19.00 -8.80
C SER A 43 8.39 -19.52 -7.69
N TYR A 44 7.62 -18.64 -7.06
CA TYR A 44 6.80 -18.95 -5.87
C TYR A 44 5.31 -18.83 -6.17
N SER A 45 4.47 -19.24 -5.22
CA SER A 45 3.01 -19.04 -5.31
C SER A 45 2.63 -17.59 -5.01
N TYR A 46 1.44 -17.17 -5.44
CA TYR A 46 0.90 -15.83 -5.14
C TYR A 46 0.79 -15.54 -3.63
N ALA A 47 0.68 -16.59 -2.79
CA ALA A 47 0.60 -16.45 -1.35
C ALA A 47 1.96 -16.11 -0.67
N TRP A 48 3.07 -16.14 -1.41
CA TRP A 48 4.37 -15.75 -0.89
C TRP A 48 4.46 -14.23 -0.76
N GLU A 49 5.02 -13.74 0.36
CA GLU A 49 4.96 -12.34 0.81
C GLU A 49 5.43 -11.30 -0.24
N THR A 50 6.41 -11.66 -1.08
CA THR A 50 6.99 -10.74 -2.07
C THR A 50 6.21 -10.69 -3.39
N ILE A 51 5.51 -11.77 -3.75
CA ILE A 51 4.88 -11.90 -5.08
C ILE A 51 3.75 -10.90 -5.35
N PRO A 52 2.83 -10.63 -4.40
CA PRO A 52 1.84 -9.56 -4.60
C PRO A 52 2.49 -8.20 -4.87
N GLN A 53 3.59 -7.87 -4.19
CA GLN A 53 4.31 -6.61 -4.36
C GLN A 53 4.97 -6.52 -5.75
N GLN A 54 5.64 -7.59 -6.21
CA GLN A 54 6.21 -7.68 -7.56
C GLN A 54 5.11 -7.47 -8.62
N ILE A 55 3.98 -8.16 -8.49
CA ILE A 55 2.85 -8.06 -9.42
C ILE A 55 2.25 -6.66 -9.42
N ASP A 56 2.09 -6.02 -8.27
CA ASP A 56 1.54 -4.68 -8.15
C ASP A 56 2.47 -3.66 -8.83
N GLY A 57 3.79 -3.78 -8.64
CA GLY A 57 4.78 -2.96 -9.34
C GLY A 57 4.75 -3.14 -10.85
N ILE A 58 4.75 -4.38 -11.34
CA ILE A 58 4.65 -4.70 -12.77
C ILE A 58 3.36 -4.09 -13.37
N ARG A 59 2.23 -4.25 -12.69
CA ARG A 59 0.94 -3.72 -13.17
C ARG A 59 0.93 -2.20 -13.21
N LYS A 60 1.50 -1.56 -12.21
CA LYS A 60 1.60 -0.10 -12.12
C LYS A 60 2.36 0.50 -13.32
N SER A 61 3.45 -0.14 -13.74
CA SER A 61 4.27 0.32 -14.86
C SER A 61 3.63 -0.01 -16.21
N LEU A 62 3.03 -1.20 -16.37
CA LEU A 62 2.45 -1.62 -17.65
C LEU A 62 1.09 -0.96 -17.94
N GLY A 63 0.33 -0.59 -16.90
CA GLY A 63 -1.01 -0.01 -17.03
C GLY A 63 -2.08 -0.99 -17.49
N ASP A 64 -3.30 -0.50 -17.66
CA ASP A 64 -4.47 -1.34 -18.00
C ASP A 64 -4.53 -1.77 -19.48
N ASP A 65 -3.73 -1.15 -20.34
CA ASP A 65 -3.71 -1.43 -21.79
C ASP A 65 -2.88 -2.67 -22.15
N VAL A 66 -2.15 -3.27 -21.18
CA VAL A 66 -1.32 -4.47 -21.38
C VAL A 66 -2.01 -5.67 -20.74
N THR A 67 -2.16 -6.75 -21.50
CA THR A 67 -2.66 -8.00 -20.95
C THR A 67 -1.54 -8.77 -20.26
N ILE A 68 -1.72 -9.11 -18.98
CA ILE A 68 -0.74 -9.86 -18.20
C ILE A 68 -1.34 -11.20 -17.77
N ASP A 69 -0.69 -12.29 -18.19
CA ASP A 69 -1.00 -13.65 -17.73
C ASP A 69 0.03 -14.09 -16.67
N TYR A 70 -0.41 -14.81 -15.64
CA TYR A 70 0.42 -15.21 -14.50
C TYR A 70 0.58 -16.73 -14.45
N LYS A 71 1.80 -17.21 -14.19
CA LYS A 71 2.14 -18.61 -13.94
C LYS A 71 3.05 -18.72 -12.73
N PHE A 72 2.78 -19.69 -11.87
CA PHE A 72 3.46 -19.88 -10.59
C PHE A 72 4.06 -21.28 -10.53
N MET A 73 5.38 -21.40 -10.24
CA MET A 73 6.08 -22.67 -10.12
C MET A 73 5.92 -23.30 -8.74
N ASP A 74 5.69 -22.48 -7.71
CA ASP A 74 5.51 -22.86 -6.31
C ASP A 74 6.69 -23.65 -5.71
N THR A 75 7.92 -23.25 -6.02
CA THR A 75 9.14 -23.93 -5.60
C THR A 75 9.46 -23.79 -4.11
N LYS A 76 8.79 -22.85 -3.38
CA LYS A 76 8.91 -22.81 -1.91
C LYS A 76 8.26 -24.01 -1.25
N ASN A 77 7.16 -24.51 -1.80
CA ASN A 77 6.44 -25.66 -1.27
C ASN A 77 6.96 -26.98 -1.87
N VAL A 78 7.31 -26.98 -3.16
CA VAL A 78 7.75 -28.19 -3.88
C VAL A 78 8.98 -27.88 -4.75
N ASP A 79 10.17 -27.91 -4.14
CA ASP A 79 11.44 -27.72 -4.86
C ASP A 79 12.01 -29.07 -5.31
N THR A 80 11.43 -29.61 -6.39
CA THR A 80 11.86 -30.87 -6.99
C THR A 80 12.01 -30.76 -8.49
N ALA A 81 12.93 -31.55 -9.08
CA ALA A 81 13.09 -31.64 -10.53
C ALA A 81 11.80 -32.11 -11.23
N GLU A 82 11.00 -32.96 -10.57
CA GLU A 82 9.71 -33.41 -11.08
C GLU A 82 8.69 -32.27 -11.16
N ASN A 83 8.60 -31.41 -10.14
CA ASN A 83 7.73 -30.24 -10.17
C ASN A 83 8.10 -29.31 -11.35
N VAL A 84 9.39 -29.03 -11.53
CA VAL A 84 9.88 -28.22 -12.66
C VAL A 84 9.53 -28.86 -13.99
N HIS A 85 9.65 -30.18 -14.10
CA HIS A 85 9.30 -30.92 -15.33
C HIS A 85 7.79 -30.91 -15.62
N LEU A 86 6.94 -31.07 -14.61
CA LEU A 86 5.49 -30.97 -14.73
C LEU A 86 5.06 -29.56 -15.14
N PHE A 87 5.67 -28.54 -14.53
CA PHE A 87 5.45 -27.15 -14.90
C PHE A 87 5.81 -26.91 -16.38
N TYR A 88 6.98 -27.43 -16.84
CA TYR A 88 7.40 -27.35 -18.23
C TYR A 88 6.34 -27.95 -19.16
N LYS A 89 5.84 -29.17 -18.90
CA LYS A 89 4.83 -29.83 -19.72
C LYS A 89 3.54 -29.00 -19.80
N SER A 90 3.07 -28.53 -18.64
CA SER A 90 1.85 -27.73 -18.52
C SER A 90 1.98 -26.41 -19.28
N LEU A 91 3.08 -25.67 -19.05
CA LEU A 91 3.33 -24.39 -19.69
C LEU A 91 3.54 -24.53 -21.20
N SER A 92 4.28 -25.54 -21.65
CA SER A 92 4.52 -25.81 -23.08
C SER A 92 3.20 -26.07 -23.80
N TYR A 93 2.30 -26.90 -23.23
CA TYR A 93 0.97 -27.10 -23.74
C TYR A 93 0.17 -25.80 -23.79
N TYR A 94 0.15 -25.05 -22.69
CA TYR A 94 -0.58 -23.77 -22.61
C TYR A 94 -0.12 -22.78 -23.69
N LEU A 95 1.20 -22.60 -23.86
CA LEU A 95 1.76 -21.70 -24.86
C LEU A 95 1.41 -22.13 -26.31
N SER A 96 1.17 -23.41 -26.54
CA SER A 96 0.71 -23.89 -27.87
C SER A 96 -0.76 -23.57 -28.17
N GLN A 97 -1.56 -23.20 -27.17
CA GLN A 97 -3.00 -22.95 -27.27
C GLN A 97 -3.39 -21.48 -27.26
N VAL A 98 -2.47 -20.60 -26.87
CA VAL A 98 -2.72 -19.14 -26.73
C VAL A 98 -1.88 -18.35 -27.73
N PRO A 99 -2.29 -17.12 -28.10
CA PRO A 99 -1.46 -16.22 -28.89
C PRO A 99 -0.09 -15.97 -28.21
N ALA A 100 0.94 -15.76 -29.01
CA ALA A 100 2.28 -15.49 -28.51
C ALA A 100 2.32 -14.28 -27.55
N TYR A 101 3.23 -14.32 -26.62
CA TYR A 101 3.56 -13.18 -25.76
C TYR A 101 4.66 -12.33 -26.40
N ASP A 102 4.56 -11.03 -26.19
CA ASP A 102 5.54 -10.07 -26.68
C ASP A 102 6.75 -9.98 -25.75
N VAL A 103 6.54 -10.17 -24.43
CA VAL A 103 7.57 -10.17 -23.39
C VAL A 103 7.23 -11.22 -22.34
N VAL A 104 8.26 -11.85 -21.78
CA VAL A 104 8.15 -12.71 -20.59
C VAL A 104 8.90 -12.04 -19.44
N ILE A 105 8.20 -11.76 -18.34
CA ILE A 105 8.83 -11.33 -17.09
C ILE A 105 8.97 -12.57 -16.20
N VAL A 106 10.12 -12.73 -15.53
CA VAL A 106 10.37 -13.85 -14.62
C VAL A 106 10.81 -13.34 -13.25
N GLY A 107 10.16 -13.82 -12.19
CA GLY A 107 10.45 -13.47 -10.81
C GLY A 107 11.25 -14.58 -10.11
N ASP A 108 12.37 -14.19 -9.51
CA ASP A 108 13.28 -15.00 -8.69
C ASP A 108 14.05 -16.10 -9.46
N ASP A 109 15.04 -16.71 -8.78
CA ASP A 109 16.03 -17.60 -9.36
C ASP A 109 15.47 -18.86 -10.03
N ALA A 110 14.41 -19.48 -9.47
CA ALA A 110 13.88 -20.73 -10.04
C ALA A 110 13.19 -20.49 -11.39
N ALA A 111 12.39 -19.43 -11.53
CA ALA A 111 11.75 -19.05 -12.79
C ALA A 111 12.80 -18.56 -13.81
N TYR A 112 13.79 -17.80 -13.36
CA TYR A 112 14.91 -17.41 -14.21
C TYR A 112 15.68 -18.63 -14.76
N ASN A 113 16.03 -19.57 -13.88
CA ASN A 113 16.68 -20.82 -14.29
C ASN A 113 15.81 -21.64 -15.27
N PHE A 114 14.52 -21.69 -14.99
CA PHE A 114 13.56 -22.40 -15.83
C PHE A 114 13.55 -21.85 -17.26
N VAL A 115 13.43 -20.55 -17.44
CA VAL A 115 13.37 -19.96 -18.80
C VAL A 115 14.69 -20.09 -19.55
N LEU A 116 15.83 -20.10 -18.86
CA LEU A 116 17.11 -20.35 -19.51
C LEU A 116 17.24 -21.78 -19.98
N VAL A 117 16.85 -22.78 -19.16
CA VAL A 117 16.91 -24.20 -19.50
C VAL A 117 15.93 -24.55 -20.62
N TYR A 118 14.72 -24.04 -20.52
CA TYR A 118 13.64 -24.34 -21.48
C TYR A 118 13.39 -23.22 -22.51
N ARG A 119 14.43 -22.45 -22.84
CA ARG A 119 14.36 -21.28 -23.74
C ARG A 119 13.58 -21.54 -25.03
N LYS A 120 13.65 -22.78 -25.56
CA LYS A 120 13.02 -23.17 -26.83
C LYS A 120 11.51 -22.95 -26.86
N ILE A 121 10.80 -23.05 -25.72
CA ILE A 121 9.33 -22.87 -25.73
C ILE A 121 8.92 -21.41 -25.86
N PHE A 122 9.82 -20.47 -25.62
CA PHE A 122 9.60 -19.03 -25.75
C PHE A 122 10.11 -18.45 -27.07
N GLY A 123 10.86 -19.22 -27.86
CA GLY A 123 11.45 -18.76 -29.13
C GLY A 123 12.39 -17.55 -28.92
N ASN A 124 12.14 -16.46 -29.65
CA ASN A 124 12.91 -15.22 -29.56
C ASN A 124 12.23 -14.17 -28.64
N THR A 125 11.16 -14.51 -27.94
CA THR A 125 10.49 -13.58 -27.03
C THR A 125 11.47 -13.05 -26.01
N PRO A 126 11.59 -11.71 -25.83
CA PRO A 126 12.43 -11.11 -24.82
C PRO A 126 12.06 -11.55 -23.42
N ILE A 127 13.07 -11.69 -22.55
CA ILE A 127 12.91 -12.04 -21.14
C ILE A 127 13.43 -10.90 -20.31
N VAL A 128 12.60 -10.43 -19.40
CA VAL A 128 12.97 -9.49 -18.33
C VAL A 128 12.93 -10.25 -17.01
N PHE A 129 14.03 -10.33 -16.29
CA PHE A 129 14.06 -10.96 -14.98
C PHE A 129 14.06 -9.92 -13.86
N GLU A 130 13.53 -10.31 -12.71
CA GLU A 130 13.60 -9.56 -11.47
C GLU A 130 13.82 -10.49 -10.27
N GLY A 131 14.35 -9.96 -9.17
CA GLY A 131 14.51 -10.73 -7.93
C GLY A 131 15.54 -11.88 -8.02
N VAL A 132 16.48 -11.83 -8.97
CA VAL A 132 17.50 -12.85 -9.13
C VAL A 132 18.67 -12.59 -8.19
N ASN A 133 18.90 -13.49 -7.24
CA ASN A 133 19.97 -13.37 -6.23
C ASN A 133 21.33 -13.87 -6.76
N ASN A 134 21.35 -14.70 -7.80
CA ASN A 134 22.59 -15.19 -8.39
C ASN A 134 23.18 -14.17 -9.37
N VAL A 135 23.84 -13.15 -8.81
CA VAL A 135 24.46 -12.03 -9.56
C VAL A 135 25.35 -12.51 -10.69
N SER A 136 26.25 -13.47 -10.42
CA SER A 136 27.17 -13.97 -11.44
C SER A 136 26.44 -14.60 -12.62
N LYS A 137 25.33 -15.31 -12.37
CA LYS A 137 24.53 -15.94 -13.41
C LYS A 137 23.70 -14.92 -14.18
N ALA A 138 23.15 -13.91 -13.50
CA ALA A 138 22.43 -12.82 -14.13
C ALA A 138 23.33 -12.03 -15.08
N LEU A 139 24.51 -11.61 -14.62
CA LEU A 139 25.49 -10.89 -15.43
C LEU A 139 26.09 -11.72 -16.56
N ALA A 140 26.16 -13.07 -16.39
CA ALA A 140 26.58 -13.96 -17.47
C ALA A 140 25.60 -13.96 -18.66
N MET A 141 24.42 -13.39 -18.54
CA MET A 141 23.43 -13.27 -19.62
C MET A 141 23.33 -11.84 -20.19
N ASP A 142 24.11 -10.89 -19.70
CA ASP A 142 24.08 -9.50 -20.13
C ASP A 142 24.39 -9.30 -21.64
N TYR A 143 25.15 -10.23 -22.26
CA TYR A 143 25.37 -10.23 -23.71
C TYR A 143 24.33 -11.03 -24.51
N ASN A 144 23.27 -11.53 -23.88
CA ASN A 144 22.20 -12.17 -24.60
C ASN A 144 21.20 -11.12 -25.09
N PRO A 145 21.04 -10.91 -26.42
CA PRO A 145 20.22 -9.80 -26.95
C PRO A 145 18.73 -9.90 -26.59
N ASN A 146 18.30 -11.00 -25.96
CA ASN A 146 16.91 -11.23 -25.59
C ASN A 146 16.73 -11.43 -24.08
N VAL A 147 17.68 -11.04 -23.25
CA VAL A 147 17.60 -11.16 -21.79
C VAL A 147 18.12 -9.88 -21.14
N THR A 148 17.32 -9.27 -20.29
CA THR A 148 17.71 -8.16 -19.41
C THR A 148 16.96 -8.29 -18.09
N GLY A 149 17.18 -7.41 -17.13
CA GLY A 149 16.43 -7.40 -15.88
C GLY A 149 17.14 -6.70 -14.74
N ILE A 150 16.66 -6.97 -13.55
CA ILE A 150 17.21 -6.42 -12.31
C ILE A 150 17.51 -7.54 -11.31
N ILE A 151 18.69 -7.50 -10.73
CA ILE A 151 19.10 -8.44 -9.68
C ILE A 151 18.52 -8.03 -8.33
N GLU A 152 18.45 -8.99 -7.40
CA GLU A 152 18.19 -8.73 -5.99
C GLU A 152 19.50 -8.82 -5.22
N ASN A 153 19.99 -7.66 -4.78
CA ASN A 153 21.18 -7.56 -3.93
C ASN A 153 20.77 -6.97 -2.58
N GLN A 154 20.89 -7.79 -1.53
CA GLN A 154 20.59 -7.38 -0.16
C GLN A 154 21.80 -6.69 0.44
N THR A 155 21.58 -5.57 1.12
CA THR A 155 22.63 -4.83 1.83
C THR A 155 22.23 -4.60 3.29
N TYR A 156 23.21 -4.49 4.18
CA TYR A 156 22.94 -4.24 5.61
C TYR A 156 23.53 -2.92 6.10
N GLY A 157 24.40 -2.27 5.31
CA GLY A 157 25.16 -1.08 5.72
C GLY A 157 24.28 0.04 6.25
N ASN A 158 23.26 0.44 5.50
CA ASN A 158 22.35 1.52 5.90
C ASN A 158 21.48 1.14 7.11
N THR A 159 21.10 -0.13 7.24
CA THR A 159 20.40 -0.65 8.44
C THR A 159 21.30 -0.57 9.65
N ILE A 160 22.59 -0.97 9.53
CA ILE A 160 23.58 -0.89 10.63
C ILE A 160 23.81 0.58 11.02
N ALA A 161 23.99 1.48 10.04
CA ALA A 161 24.17 2.91 10.27
C ALA A 161 22.97 3.53 11.01
N LEU A 162 21.76 3.18 10.61
CA LEU A 162 20.54 3.63 11.27
C LEU A 162 20.42 3.07 12.68
N ALA A 163 20.69 1.78 12.88
CA ALA A 163 20.66 1.14 14.18
C ALA A 163 21.66 1.82 15.15
N LYS A 164 22.87 2.12 14.68
CA LYS A 164 23.88 2.86 15.44
C LYS A 164 23.43 4.30 15.76
N LYS A 165 22.68 4.95 14.88
CA LYS A 165 22.09 6.28 15.15
C LYS A 165 21.01 6.21 16.22
N ILE A 166 20.20 5.14 16.26
CA ILE A 166 19.15 4.93 17.26
C ILE A 166 19.78 4.53 18.60
N TYR A 167 20.82 3.69 18.59
CA TYR A 167 21.56 3.21 19.77
C TYR A 167 23.02 3.66 19.70
N PRO A 168 23.32 4.95 19.95
CA PRO A 168 24.69 5.49 19.77
C PRO A 168 25.73 4.86 20.71
N GLU A 169 25.32 4.36 21.88
CA GLU A 169 26.18 3.72 22.86
C GLU A 169 26.43 2.22 22.58
N ALA A 170 25.77 1.63 21.57
CA ALA A 170 25.99 0.23 21.23
C ALA A 170 27.44 0.00 20.78
N ALA A 171 28.09 -0.97 21.40
CA ALA A 171 29.46 -1.39 21.07
C ALA A 171 29.53 -2.73 20.31
N HIS A 172 28.43 -3.48 20.30
CA HIS A 172 28.35 -4.80 19.68
C HIS A 172 27.26 -4.84 18.62
N ILE A 173 27.49 -5.62 17.57
CA ILE A 173 26.44 -6.00 16.63
C ILE A 173 26.43 -7.51 16.46
N VAL A 174 25.25 -8.12 16.61
CA VAL A 174 25.05 -9.57 16.54
C VAL A 174 24.07 -9.88 15.43
N ALA A 175 24.54 -10.66 14.42
CA ALA A 175 23.66 -11.17 13.37
C ALA A 175 23.12 -12.55 13.73
N ILE A 176 21.82 -12.80 13.51
CA ILE A 176 21.25 -14.14 13.57
C ILE A 176 21.25 -14.70 12.16
N VAL A 177 21.99 -15.81 11.95
CA VAL A 177 22.16 -16.50 10.67
C VAL A 177 22.00 -18.00 10.85
N ASP A 178 21.99 -18.77 9.75
CA ASP A 178 22.00 -20.23 9.77
C ASP A 178 23.02 -20.82 8.78
N ASN A 179 23.13 -22.14 8.73
CA ASN A 179 24.07 -22.87 7.85
C ASN A 179 23.51 -23.17 6.46
N THR A 180 22.37 -22.64 6.08
CA THR A 180 21.87 -22.74 4.69
C THR A 180 22.83 -22.00 3.75
N VAL A 181 22.78 -22.33 2.45
CA VAL A 181 23.56 -21.60 1.43
C VAL A 181 23.28 -20.10 1.46
N THR A 182 22.01 -19.73 1.65
CA THR A 182 21.58 -18.32 1.78
C THR A 182 22.14 -17.70 3.06
N GLY A 183 22.03 -18.40 4.21
CA GLY A 183 22.53 -17.90 5.49
C GLY A 183 24.06 -17.71 5.51
N LEU A 184 24.81 -18.62 4.91
CA LEU A 184 26.27 -18.49 4.78
C LEU A 184 26.69 -17.33 3.86
N SER A 185 25.95 -17.10 2.76
CA SER A 185 26.19 -15.95 1.88
C SER A 185 25.89 -14.64 2.60
N ALA A 186 24.74 -14.56 3.27
CA ALA A 186 24.33 -13.38 4.03
C ALA A 186 25.26 -13.08 5.22
N ARG A 187 25.78 -14.13 5.88
CA ARG A 187 26.82 -13.99 6.91
C ARG A 187 28.09 -13.35 6.37
N LYS A 188 28.53 -13.77 5.18
CA LYS A 188 29.72 -13.18 4.52
C LYS A 188 29.48 -11.72 4.20
N GLU A 189 28.28 -11.38 3.67
CA GLU A 189 27.88 -10.01 3.38
C GLU A 189 27.86 -9.17 4.67
N PHE A 190 27.28 -9.66 5.76
CA PHE A 190 27.27 -8.97 7.05
C PHE A 190 28.68 -8.61 7.53
N TYR A 191 29.64 -9.54 7.47
CA TYR A 191 31.01 -9.27 7.89
C TYR A 191 31.79 -8.36 6.94
N SER A 192 31.35 -8.13 5.71
CA SER A 192 32.00 -7.19 4.79
C SER A 192 31.91 -5.74 5.26
N TYR A 193 30.91 -5.41 6.09
CA TYR A 193 30.74 -4.07 6.67
C TYR A 193 31.61 -3.79 7.91
N LYS A 194 32.37 -4.77 8.38
CA LYS A 194 33.16 -4.62 9.63
C LYS A 194 34.13 -3.43 9.59
N ASP A 195 34.76 -3.19 8.44
CA ASP A 195 35.72 -2.09 8.29
C ASP A 195 35.04 -0.72 8.16
N GLU A 196 33.76 -0.69 7.80
CA GLU A 196 32.96 0.55 7.72
C GLU A 196 32.47 1.01 9.11
N PHE A 197 32.34 0.07 10.06
CA PHE A 197 31.87 0.33 11.43
C PHE A 197 32.89 -0.10 12.47
N PRO A 198 34.08 0.55 12.56
CA PRO A 198 35.16 0.15 13.44
C PRO A 198 34.83 0.25 14.94
N ASP A 199 33.80 1.02 15.29
CA ASP A 199 33.32 1.18 16.67
C ASP A 199 32.35 0.06 17.11
N LEU A 200 32.04 -0.88 16.24
CA LEU A 200 31.18 -2.03 16.52
C LEU A 200 31.99 -3.32 16.48
N GLU A 201 31.85 -4.14 17.51
CA GLU A 201 32.33 -5.52 17.52
C GLU A 201 31.30 -6.42 16.81
N PHE A 202 31.69 -6.98 15.65
CA PHE A 202 30.84 -7.85 14.84
C PHE A 202 30.93 -9.30 15.32
N SER A 203 29.77 -9.90 15.57
CA SER A 203 29.62 -11.32 15.89
C SER A 203 28.31 -11.88 15.32
N ASP A 204 28.16 -13.19 15.31
CA ASP A 204 26.95 -13.86 14.86
C ASP A 204 26.50 -15.00 15.77
N ILE A 205 25.22 -15.27 15.76
CA ILE A 205 24.60 -16.49 16.28
C ILE A 205 24.20 -17.33 15.08
N ASN A 206 24.90 -18.47 14.91
CA ASN A 206 24.52 -19.46 13.90
C ASN A 206 23.43 -20.37 14.48
N ALA A 207 22.17 -20.11 14.09
CA ALA A 207 21.01 -20.83 14.61
C ALA A 207 21.15 -22.37 14.50
N SER A 208 21.76 -22.86 13.42
CA SER A 208 21.98 -24.30 13.19
C SER A 208 22.91 -24.97 14.23
N GLU A 209 23.61 -24.19 15.05
CA GLU A 209 24.51 -24.68 16.10
C GLU A 209 23.91 -24.63 17.50
N PHE A 210 22.71 -24.01 17.64
CA PHE A 210 22.04 -23.83 18.92
C PHE A 210 20.71 -24.63 18.95
N SER A 211 20.33 -25.10 20.12
CA SER A 211 18.98 -25.59 20.36
C SER A 211 18.00 -24.38 20.40
N GLN A 212 16.72 -24.60 20.12
CA GLN A 212 15.71 -23.55 20.25
C GLN A 212 15.79 -22.81 21.60
N LYS A 213 15.97 -23.57 22.67
CA LYS A 213 16.08 -23.03 24.03
C LYS A 213 17.33 -22.15 24.20
N ASP A 214 18.46 -22.57 23.65
CA ASP A 214 19.71 -21.80 23.76
C ASP A 214 19.66 -20.54 22.88
N LEU A 215 19.05 -20.62 21.68
CA LEU A 215 18.79 -19.46 20.84
C LEU A 215 17.98 -18.38 21.58
N ILE A 216 16.86 -18.79 22.18
CA ILE A 216 16.00 -17.89 22.96
C ILE A 216 16.80 -17.27 24.11
N LYS A 217 17.54 -18.08 24.87
CA LYS A 217 18.35 -17.59 25.99
C LYS A 217 19.43 -16.61 25.54
N SER A 218 20.06 -16.83 24.39
CA SER A 218 21.06 -15.91 23.83
C SER A 218 20.42 -14.56 23.51
N VAL A 219 19.25 -14.56 22.84
CA VAL A 219 18.54 -13.34 22.48
C VAL A 219 18.02 -12.59 23.73
N GLU A 220 17.57 -13.30 24.76
CA GLU A 220 17.15 -12.72 26.05
C GLU A 220 18.32 -12.04 26.81
N SER A 221 19.57 -12.42 26.54
CA SER A 221 20.72 -11.88 27.26
C SER A 221 21.24 -10.53 26.73
N PHE A 222 20.79 -10.09 25.56
CA PHE A 222 21.24 -8.83 24.97
C PHE A 222 20.52 -7.60 25.58
N ASP A 223 21.27 -6.52 25.70
CA ASP A 223 20.84 -5.22 26.15
C ASP A 223 21.15 -4.10 25.13
N GLU A 224 20.89 -2.86 25.47
CA GLU A 224 21.06 -1.70 24.59
C GLU A 224 22.53 -1.44 24.16
N SER A 225 23.52 -2.14 24.74
CA SER A 225 24.89 -2.14 24.23
C SER A 225 25.08 -2.94 22.95
N THR A 226 24.02 -3.66 22.51
CA THR A 226 24.05 -4.57 21.37
C THR A 226 22.99 -4.17 20.34
N ILE A 227 23.39 -4.11 19.07
CA ILE A 227 22.48 -4.07 17.91
C ILE A 227 22.21 -5.52 17.50
N LEU A 228 20.95 -5.93 17.46
CA LEU A 228 20.56 -7.27 17.04
C LEU A 228 19.99 -7.22 15.63
N LEU A 229 20.68 -7.87 14.68
CA LEU A 229 20.29 -7.95 13.27
C LEU A 229 19.77 -9.36 12.95
N TYR A 230 18.50 -9.47 12.63
CA TYR A 230 17.94 -10.73 12.13
C TYR A 230 18.18 -10.81 10.61
N ILE A 231 18.84 -11.89 10.20
CA ILE A 231 19.07 -12.18 8.78
C ILE A 231 18.31 -13.45 8.38
N LEU A 232 18.58 -14.59 9.03
CA LEU A 232 17.91 -15.85 8.70
C LEU A 232 18.01 -16.84 9.87
N CYS A 233 16.91 -17.55 10.13
CA CYS A 233 16.87 -18.66 11.09
C CYS A 233 15.85 -19.69 10.59
N SER A 234 16.28 -20.56 9.67
CA SER A 234 15.43 -21.57 9.04
C SER A 234 15.47 -22.92 9.76
N ASN A 235 16.50 -23.19 10.56
CA ASN A 235 16.67 -24.45 11.28
C ASN A 235 17.49 -24.23 12.56
N ASP A 236 17.44 -25.23 13.45
CA ASP A 236 18.26 -25.31 14.64
C ASP A 236 19.08 -26.57 14.67
N LYS A 237 19.91 -26.73 15.70
CA LYS A 237 20.80 -27.89 15.89
C LYS A 237 20.05 -29.21 16.14
N ASP A 238 18.80 -29.14 16.61
CA ASP A 238 18.00 -30.33 16.93
C ASP A 238 17.20 -30.81 15.69
N GLY A 239 17.38 -30.13 14.52
CA GLY A 239 16.76 -30.47 13.26
C GLY A 239 15.34 -29.90 13.10
N ASN A 240 14.92 -29.02 13.98
CA ASN A 240 13.66 -28.29 13.75
C ASN A 240 13.83 -27.33 12.58
N VAL A 241 12.79 -27.22 11.77
CA VAL A 241 12.71 -26.30 10.61
C VAL A 241 11.65 -25.24 10.91
N TYR A 242 11.99 -23.99 10.70
CA TYR A 242 11.15 -22.85 11.01
C TYR A 242 10.76 -22.12 9.73
N ALA A 243 9.48 -21.75 9.62
CA ALA A 243 9.08 -20.68 8.71
C ALA A 243 9.63 -19.33 9.23
N SER A 244 9.97 -18.40 8.33
CA SER A 244 10.57 -17.12 8.72
C SER A 244 9.70 -16.33 9.73
N ALA A 245 8.38 -16.31 9.55
CA ALA A 245 7.47 -15.69 10.52
C ALA A 245 7.51 -16.35 11.90
N GLU A 246 7.66 -17.66 11.95
CA GLU A 246 7.73 -18.45 13.18
C GLU A 246 9.03 -18.16 13.95
N SER A 247 10.19 -18.24 13.28
CA SER A 247 11.47 -17.95 13.91
C SER A 247 11.59 -16.50 14.37
N VAL A 248 11.10 -15.54 13.58
CA VAL A 248 11.04 -14.13 13.99
C VAL A 248 10.18 -13.96 15.25
N GLN A 249 8.98 -14.52 15.27
CA GLN A 249 8.08 -14.39 16.41
C GLN A 249 8.63 -15.08 17.66
N MET A 250 9.24 -16.26 17.49
CA MET A 250 9.90 -17.00 18.56
C MET A 250 10.99 -16.16 19.25
N LEU A 251 11.86 -15.52 18.46
CA LEU A 251 12.99 -14.75 18.99
C LEU A 251 12.56 -13.36 19.48
N SER A 252 11.77 -12.62 18.68
CA SER A 252 11.36 -11.24 19.01
C SER A 252 10.48 -11.15 20.26
N SER A 253 9.66 -12.18 20.53
CA SER A 253 8.82 -12.20 21.74
C SER A 253 9.63 -12.22 23.04
N ARG A 254 10.89 -12.67 22.97
CA ARG A 254 11.81 -12.83 24.09
C ARG A 254 12.91 -11.78 24.14
N ALA A 255 13.17 -11.09 23.02
CA ALA A 255 14.18 -10.06 22.95
C ALA A 255 13.84 -8.85 23.84
N HIS A 256 14.84 -8.35 24.57
CA HIS A 256 14.77 -7.12 25.38
C HIS A 256 15.17 -5.88 24.60
N ILE A 257 15.72 -6.06 23.41
CA ILE A 257 16.08 -5.02 22.43
C ILE A 257 15.39 -5.32 21.08
N PRO A 258 15.19 -4.31 20.23
CA PRO A 258 14.57 -4.53 18.92
C PRO A 258 15.49 -5.35 18.01
N MET A 259 14.88 -6.20 17.19
CA MET A 259 15.59 -6.90 16.12
C MET A 259 15.45 -6.10 14.82
N PHE A 260 16.57 -5.55 14.35
CA PHE A 260 16.64 -4.92 13.02
C PHE A 260 16.64 -5.99 11.91
N SER A 261 16.30 -5.61 10.70
CA SER A 261 16.35 -6.49 9.54
C SER A 261 16.71 -5.72 8.27
N GLY A 262 17.51 -6.35 7.40
CA GLY A 262 17.77 -5.87 6.03
C GLY A 262 16.94 -6.62 4.98
N ILE A 263 15.98 -7.47 5.40
CA ILE A 263 15.13 -8.26 4.51
C ILE A 263 13.65 -8.01 4.79
N SER A 264 12.81 -8.13 3.76
CA SER A 264 11.37 -7.93 3.86
C SER A 264 10.62 -9.09 4.52
N ILE A 265 11.19 -10.30 4.44
CA ILE A 265 10.58 -11.53 4.95
C ILE A 265 10.52 -11.51 6.47
N GLY A 266 9.35 -11.77 7.04
CA GLY A 266 9.10 -11.72 8.49
C GLY A 266 8.81 -10.32 9.04
N MET A 267 8.74 -9.29 8.20
CA MET A 267 8.27 -7.97 8.59
C MET A 267 6.81 -8.04 9.08
N GLY A 268 6.48 -7.26 10.12
CA GLY A 268 5.16 -7.32 10.75
C GLY A 268 4.94 -8.50 11.71
N LYS A 269 6.00 -9.33 11.96
CA LYS A 269 5.95 -10.47 12.87
C LYS A 269 6.84 -10.30 14.12
N GLY A 270 7.37 -9.10 14.32
CA GLY A 270 8.18 -8.75 15.49
C GLY A 270 9.57 -8.20 15.16
N LEU A 271 9.94 -8.06 13.89
CA LEU A 271 11.11 -7.28 13.48
C LEU A 271 10.79 -5.80 13.58
N LEU A 272 11.74 -5.00 14.05
CA LEU A 272 11.62 -3.54 13.99
C LEU A 272 11.61 -3.07 12.53
N GLY A 273 12.52 -3.60 11.72
CA GLY A 273 12.75 -3.21 10.35
C GLY A 273 14.13 -2.63 10.10
N GLY A 274 14.27 -1.95 8.99
CA GLY A 274 15.50 -1.37 8.48
C GLY A 274 15.34 -0.94 7.03
N GLU A 275 16.44 -0.83 6.31
CA GLU A 275 16.43 -0.69 4.86
C GLU A 275 16.32 -2.09 4.24
N ILE A 276 15.27 -2.32 3.46
CA ILE A 276 14.94 -3.60 2.85
C ILE A 276 14.78 -3.44 1.34
N VAL A 277 14.92 -4.53 0.60
CA VAL A 277 14.62 -4.52 -0.85
C VAL A 277 13.14 -4.21 -1.07
N SER A 278 12.88 -3.27 -1.97
CA SER A 278 11.52 -2.92 -2.40
C SER A 278 11.09 -3.81 -3.56
N HIS A 279 10.39 -4.90 -3.28
CA HIS A 279 9.88 -5.81 -4.33
C HIS A 279 8.83 -5.14 -5.23
N GLU A 280 8.07 -4.16 -4.72
CA GLU A 280 7.15 -3.37 -5.52
C GLU A 280 7.91 -2.54 -6.56
N GLU A 281 8.93 -1.80 -6.14
CA GLU A 281 9.73 -0.96 -7.04
C GLU A 281 10.57 -1.82 -8.01
N MET A 282 11.03 -2.98 -7.57
CA MET A 282 11.69 -3.96 -8.43
C MET A 282 10.75 -4.44 -9.54
N GLY A 283 9.50 -4.75 -9.20
CA GLY A 283 8.45 -5.06 -10.17
C GLY A 283 8.13 -3.90 -11.09
N GLU A 284 8.12 -2.64 -10.58
CA GLU A 284 7.97 -1.44 -11.42
C GLU A 284 9.08 -1.34 -12.46
N ILE A 285 10.33 -1.52 -12.06
CA ILE A 285 11.50 -1.49 -12.96
C ILE A 285 11.40 -2.59 -14.04
N ALA A 286 11.05 -3.81 -13.64
CA ALA A 286 10.85 -4.91 -14.59
C ALA A 286 9.69 -4.62 -15.56
N GLY A 287 8.60 -4.04 -15.06
CA GLY A 287 7.47 -3.59 -15.86
C GLY A 287 7.85 -2.47 -16.83
N GLU A 288 8.65 -1.49 -16.41
CA GLU A 288 9.16 -0.42 -17.28
C GLU A 288 10.05 -0.97 -18.40
N MET A 289 10.94 -1.92 -18.10
CA MET A 289 11.75 -2.59 -19.11
C MET A 289 10.87 -3.32 -20.13
N ALA A 290 9.87 -4.07 -19.65
CA ALA A 290 8.90 -4.74 -20.53
C ALA A 290 8.11 -3.74 -21.37
N LEU A 291 7.71 -2.59 -20.82
CA LEU A 291 7.01 -1.54 -21.55
C LEU A 291 7.88 -0.91 -22.65
N LYS A 292 9.17 -0.69 -22.40
CA LYS A 292 10.12 -0.24 -23.43
C LYS A 292 10.21 -1.23 -24.58
N ILE A 293 10.28 -2.54 -24.28
CA ILE A 293 10.29 -3.60 -25.31
C ILE A 293 8.96 -3.60 -26.10
N LEU A 294 7.82 -3.48 -25.46
CA LEU A 294 6.51 -3.37 -26.13
C LEU A 294 6.41 -2.13 -27.02
N ASN A 295 7.15 -1.07 -26.72
CA ASN A 295 7.25 0.14 -27.52
C ASN A 295 8.30 0.02 -28.66
N GLY A 296 8.97 -1.13 -28.80
CA GLY A 296 9.92 -1.41 -29.89
C GLY A 296 11.37 -1.15 -29.54
N GLU A 297 11.72 -0.89 -28.27
CA GLU A 297 13.12 -0.81 -27.84
C GLU A 297 13.72 -2.22 -27.77
N PRO A 298 14.87 -2.47 -28.46
CA PRO A 298 15.53 -3.75 -28.40
C PRO A 298 16.01 -4.07 -26.97
N CYS A 299 15.81 -5.33 -26.54
CA CYS A 299 16.23 -5.79 -25.21
C CYS A 299 17.76 -5.63 -25.00
N GLU A 300 18.55 -5.79 -26.06
CA GLU A 300 20.03 -5.62 -26.06
C GLU A 300 20.51 -4.19 -25.74
N ASN A 301 19.62 -3.19 -25.78
CA ASN A 301 19.95 -1.81 -25.42
C ASN A 301 19.73 -1.51 -23.93
N MET A 302 19.30 -2.49 -23.16
CA MET A 302 19.03 -2.37 -21.73
C MET A 302 19.99 -3.27 -20.94
N ASP A 303 20.94 -2.65 -20.25
CA ASP A 303 21.86 -3.34 -19.37
C ASP A 303 21.13 -3.96 -18.18
N VAL A 304 21.70 -5.02 -17.61
CA VAL A 304 21.23 -5.61 -16.35
C VAL A 304 21.47 -4.62 -15.21
N ILE A 305 20.42 -4.29 -14.47
CA ILE A 305 20.50 -3.42 -13.30
C ILE A 305 21.02 -4.21 -12.12
N THR A 306 22.12 -3.77 -11.51
CA THR A 306 22.77 -4.43 -10.38
C THR A 306 22.41 -3.86 -9.02
N ASP A 307 21.93 -2.63 -8.99
CA ASP A 307 21.52 -1.93 -7.77
C ASP A 307 20.04 -2.16 -7.51
N SER A 308 19.72 -2.91 -6.44
CA SER A 308 18.34 -3.16 -6.05
C SER A 308 17.69 -1.89 -5.48
N PRO A 309 16.42 -1.64 -5.77
CA PRO A 309 15.69 -0.57 -5.12
C PRO A 309 15.50 -0.90 -3.64
N MET A 310 15.91 0.03 -2.78
CA MET A 310 15.86 -0.12 -1.34
C MET A 310 14.81 0.83 -0.75
N THR A 311 14.13 0.40 0.29
CA THR A 311 13.17 1.22 1.03
C THR A 311 13.31 0.98 2.53
N TYR A 312 13.16 2.05 3.32
CA TYR A 312 13.06 1.90 4.77
C TYR A 312 11.65 1.45 5.15
N CYS A 313 11.57 0.37 5.93
CA CYS A 313 10.29 -0.17 6.40
C CYS A 313 10.38 -0.52 7.89
N PHE A 314 9.40 -0.05 8.70
CA PHE A 314 9.39 -0.26 10.16
C PHE A 314 8.01 -0.65 10.65
N ASP A 315 7.99 -1.52 11.67
CA ASP A 315 6.77 -1.97 12.35
C ASP A 315 6.45 -1.04 13.55
N GLU A 316 5.35 -0.31 13.47
CA GLU A 316 4.94 0.62 14.53
C GLU A 316 4.70 -0.06 15.88
N THR A 317 4.20 -1.31 15.87
CA THR A 317 3.98 -2.08 17.10
C THR A 317 5.29 -2.31 17.83
N VAL A 318 6.35 -2.65 17.08
CA VAL A 318 7.70 -2.85 17.62
C VAL A 318 8.33 -1.52 18.03
N MET A 319 8.16 -0.46 17.21
CA MET A 319 8.60 0.89 17.57
C MET A 319 8.00 1.34 18.91
N LYS A 320 6.68 1.18 19.10
CA LYS A 320 6.00 1.51 20.36
C LYS A 320 6.55 0.70 21.54
N ARG A 321 6.79 -0.60 21.34
CA ARG A 321 7.33 -1.50 22.37
C ARG A 321 8.69 -1.04 22.89
N PHE A 322 9.56 -0.52 22.01
CA PHE A 322 10.92 -0.12 22.36
C PHE A 322 11.12 1.40 22.43
N GLY A 323 10.05 2.20 22.40
CA GLY A 323 10.13 3.66 22.56
C GLY A 323 10.79 4.39 21.38
N ILE A 324 10.84 3.78 20.20
CA ILE A 324 11.44 4.37 19.00
C ILE A 324 10.42 5.31 18.36
N SER A 325 10.77 6.60 18.26
CA SER A 325 9.89 7.58 17.64
C SER A 325 10.12 7.69 16.13
N ARG A 326 9.08 8.09 15.38
CA ARG A 326 9.19 8.31 13.96
C ARG A 326 10.26 9.35 13.57
N SER A 327 10.53 10.31 14.44
CA SER A 327 11.58 11.34 14.23
C SER A 327 13.02 10.78 14.24
N MET A 328 13.21 9.55 14.70
CA MET A 328 14.50 8.86 14.66
C MET A 328 14.76 8.15 13.33
N LEU A 329 13.70 7.99 12.51
CA LEU A 329 13.71 7.26 11.26
C LEU A 329 13.81 8.22 10.06
N PRO A 330 14.19 7.73 8.87
CA PRO A 330 14.11 8.50 7.63
C PRO A 330 12.68 8.97 7.34
N ASP A 331 12.55 10.16 6.73
CA ASP A 331 11.24 10.80 6.48
C ASP A 331 10.37 9.99 5.51
N ASP A 332 10.98 9.30 4.57
CA ASP A 332 10.36 8.45 3.53
C ASP A 332 10.08 7.01 3.99
N ALA A 333 10.39 6.69 5.25
CA ALA A 333 10.19 5.33 5.78
C ALA A 333 8.72 4.91 5.75
N LYS A 334 8.46 3.74 5.17
CA LYS A 334 7.16 3.04 5.23
C LYS A 334 6.93 2.52 6.65
N ILE A 335 5.77 2.78 7.20
CA ILE A 335 5.37 2.28 8.52
C ILE A 335 4.25 1.25 8.33
N ILE A 336 4.52 0.02 8.75
CA ILE A 336 3.53 -1.06 8.76
C ILE A 336 2.92 -1.24 10.15
N ASN A 337 1.81 -1.97 10.23
CA ASN A 337 1.05 -2.20 11.48
C ASN A 337 0.70 -0.89 12.21
N HIS A 338 0.53 0.20 11.43
CA HIS A 338 0.05 1.47 11.96
C HIS A 338 -1.42 1.34 12.36
N GLU A 339 -1.72 1.54 13.64
CA GLU A 339 -3.09 1.65 14.13
C GLU A 339 -3.57 3.08 13.93
N GLU A 340 -4.47 3.27 12.95
CA GLU A 340 -5.09 4.57 12.73
C GLU A 340 -5.74 5.09 14.02
N THR A 341 -5.35 6.27 14.45
CA THR A 341 -6.01 6.93 15.58
C THR A 341 -7.43 7.34 15.18
N PHE A 342 -8.33 7.47 16.18
CA PHE A 342 -9.71 7.95 15.94
C PHE A 342 -9.74 9.25 15.13
N MET A 343 -8.76 10.14 15.34
CA MET A 343 -8.67 11.41 14.60
C MET A 343 -8.18 11.23 13.16
N GLU A 344 -7.33 10.27 12.88
CA GLU A 344 -6.92 9.92 11.51
C GLU A 344 -8.09 9.31 10.74
N GLN A 345 -8.77 8.36 11.35
CA GLN A 345 -9.90 7.64 10.75
C GLN A 345 -11.11 8.56 10.51
N TYR A 346 -11.48 9.37 11.51
CA TYR A 346 -12.71 10.18 11.49
C TYR A 346 -12.49 11.68 11.35
N GLY A 347 -11.27 12.16 11.38
CA GLY A 347 -10.95 13.60 11.40
C GLY A 347 -11.51 14.39 10.21
N LYS A 348 -11.60 13.78 9.04
CA LYS A 348 -12.26 14.40 7.87
C LYS A 348 -13.76 14.55 8.10
N VAL A 349 -14.41 13.52 8.60
CA VAL A 349 -15.86 13.50 8.89
C VAL A 349 -16.18 14.49 10.01
N ILE A 350 -15.39 14.48 11.09
CA ILE A 350 -15.53 15.42 12.22
C ILE A 350 -15.42 16.87 11.75
N ARG A 351 -14.44 17.19 10.90
CA ARG A 351 -14.29 18.55 10.35
C ARG A 351 -15.49 18.96 9.52
N ILE A 352 -15.95 18.10 8.63
CA ILE A 352 -17.12 18.39 7.77
C ILE A 352 -18.38 18.57 8.61
N THR A 353 -18.66 17.68 9.55
CA THR A 353 -19.84 17.76 10.42
C THR A 353 -19.79 18.98 11.34
N SER A 354 -18.61 19.36 11.83
CA SER A 354 -18.43 20.59 12.63
C SER A 354 -18.71 21.85 11.84
N VAL A 355 -18.27 21.92 10.57
CA VAL A 355 -18.58 23.05 9.67
C VAL A 355 -20.09 23.11 9.39
N ILE A 356 -20.72 21.98 9.06
CA ILE A 356 -22.18 21.94 8.84
C ILE A 356 -22.94 22.35 10.10
N GLY A 357 -22.52 21.84 11.27
CA GLY A 357 -23.10 22.23 12.55
C GLY A 357 -22.98 23.74 12.82
N GLY A 358 -21.82 24.33 12.56
CA GLY A 358 -21.61 25.78 12.65
C GLY A 358 -22.53 26.59 11.74
N ILE A 359 -22.69 26.16 10.48
CA ILE A 359 -23.62 26.80 9.53
C ILE A 359 -25.07 26.68 10.04
N MET A 360 -25.47 25.52 10.54
CA MET A 360 -26.81 25.33 11.11
C MET A 360 -27.09 26.27 12.30
N VAL A 361 -26.12 26.41 13.20
CA VAL A 361 -26.21 27.31 14.36
C VAL A 361 -26.38 28.74 13.89
N LEU A 362 -25.58 29.23 12.94
CA LEU A 362 -25.69 30.55 12.35
C LEU A 362 -27.07 30.76 11.67
N PHE A 363 -27.56 29.75 10.98
CA PHE A 363 -28.89 29.79 10.35
C PHE A 363 -30.02 29.89 11.38
N ILE A 364 -29.91 29.13 12.47
CA ILE A 364 -30.89 29.21 13.58
C ILE A 364 -30.86 30.61 14.23
N ILE A 365 -29.69 31.18 14.47
CA ILE A 365 -29.55 32.54 15.00
C ILE A 365 -30.20 33.54 14.05
N TRP A 366 -29.95 33.41 12.76
CA TRP A 366 -30.58 34.26 11.74
C TRP A 366 -32.10 34.15 11.75
N LEU A 367 -32.65 32.92 11.79
CA LEU A 367 -34.12 32.69 11.88
C LEU A 367 -34.74 33.31 13.13
N VAL A 368 -34.07 33.19 14.27
CA VAL A 368 -34.55 33.78 15.53
C VAL A 368 -34.59 35.32 15.41
N ARG A 369 -33.55 35.95 14.86
CA ARG A 369 -33.48 37.38 14.65
C ARG A 369 -34.54 37.87 13.65
N ASP A 370 -34.72 37.17 12.55
CA ASP A 370 -35.75 37.49 11.54
C ASP A 370 -37.16 37.40 12.16
N ASN A 371 -37.45 36.39 12.93
CA ASN A 371 -38.73 36.20 13.64
C ASN A 371 -38.98 37.32 14.68
N MET A 372 -37.97 37.71 15.42
CA MET A 372 -38.05 38.83 16.35
C MET A 372 -38.30 40.16 15.62
N HIS A 373 -37.64 40.36 14.47
CA HIS A 373 -37.88 41.55 13.66
C HIS A 373 -39.32 41.57 13.11
N LYS A 374 -39.82 40.50 12.55
CA LYS A 374 -41.21 40.33 12.06
C LYS A 374 -42.24 40.59 13.17
N ARG A 375 -42.02 40.09 14.37
CA ARG A 375 -42.89 40.39 15.52
C ARG A 375 -42.96 41.88 15.82
N LYS A 376 -41.81 42.57 15.91
CA LYS A 376 -41.75 44.03 16.14
C LYS A 376 -42.50 44.80 15.07
N VAL A 377 -42.33 44.43 13.79
CA VAL A 377 -43.05 45.07 12.66
C VAL A 377 -44.57 44.84 12.78
N ASN A 378 -45.01 43.62 13.08
CA ASN A 378 -46.43 43.29 13.26
C ASN A 378 -47.06 44.07 14.44
N ASP A 379 -46.34 44.18 15.57
CA ASP A 379 -46.83 44.97 16.73
C ASP A 379 -46.96 46.44 16.39
N THR A 380 -46.01 46.99 15.61
CA THR A 380 -46.09 48.39 15.11
C THR A 380 -47.26 48.56 14.17
N ILE A 381 -47.48 47.67 13.20
CA ILE A 381 -48.63 47.73 12.28
C ILE A 381 -49.96 47.63 13.07
N SER A 382 -50.02 46.70 14.05
CA SER A 382 -51.22 46.56 14.89
C SER A 382 -51.53 47.87 15.68
N SER A 383 -50.52 48.49 16.25
CA SER A 383 -50.66 49.77 16.97
C SER A 383 -51.11 50.92 16.08
N LEU A 384 -50.54 51.02 14.86
CA LEU A 384 -50.94 51.99 13.83
C LEU A 384 -52.39 51.77 13.37
N ASN A 385 -52.77 50.51 13.12
CA ASN A 385 -54.16 50.19 12.73
C ASN A 385 -55.15 50.55 13.85
N LYS A 386 -54.80 50.34 15.12
CA LYS A 386 -55.64 50.79 16.24
C LYS A 386 -55.75 52.28 16.27
N LYS A 387 -54.66 53.05 16.05
CA LYS A 387 -54.69 54.51 15.96
C LYS A 387 -55.56 55.01 14.75
N LEU A 388 -55.36 54.43 13.58
CA LEU A 388 -56.14 54.75 12.38
C LEU A 388 -57.63 54.47 12.59
N ASN A 389 -58.02 53.35 13.18
CA ASN A 389 -59.38 52.98 13.50
C ASN A 389 -59.98 54.02 14.51
N PHE A 390 -59.20 54.41 15.51
CA PHE A 390 -59.64 55.43 16.46
C PHE A 390 -59.87 56.78 15.73
N MET A 391 -58.90 57.26 14.94
CA MET A 391 -59.08 58.54 14.17
C MET A 391 -60.18 58.46 13.14
N ALA A 392 -60.48 57.29 12.55
CA ALA A 392 -61.59 57.13 11.62
C ALA A 392 -62.95 57.14 12.30
N ARG A 393 -63.02 56.76 13.58
CA ARG A 393 -64.30 56.68 14.32
C ARG A 393 -64.58 57.89 15.27
N TYR A 394 -63.53 58.53 15.77
CA TYR A 394 -63.62 59.57 16.77
C TYR A 394 -63.05 60.90 16.25
N ASP A 395 -63.63 61.99 16.66
CA ASP A 395 -63.18 63.37 16.39
C ASP A 395 -61.95 63.66 17.25
N SER A 396 -60.87 64.21 16.66
CA SER A 396 -59.57 64.40 17.30
C SER A 396 -59.56 65.49 18.40
N LEU A 397 -60.51 66.36 18.43
CA LEU A 397 -60.62 67.46 19.40
C LEU A 397 -61.50 67.11 20.60
N THR A 398 -62.62 66.43 20.30
CA THR A 398 -63.65 66.16 21.32
C THR A 398 -63.63 64.72 21.84
N SER A 399 -62.90 63.83 21.21
CA SER A 399 -62.85 62.35 21.49
C SER A 399 -64.26 61.69 21.40
N LEU A 400 -65.24 62.35 20.81
CA LEU A 400 -66.59 61.82 20.53
C LEU A 400 -66.60 61.12 19.17
N LEU A 401 -67.58 60.24 18.91
CA LEU A 401 -67.78 59.64 17.58
C LEU A 401 -67.88 60.76 16.52
N ASN A 402 -67.12 60.62 15.43
CA ASN A 402 -67.23 61.62 14.35
C ASN A 402 -68.64 61.58 13.72
N ARG A 403 -69.05 62.68 13.15
CA ARG A 403 -70.44 62.88 12.59
C ARG A 403 -70.81 61.71 11.66
N ARG A 404 -69.90 61.18 10.87
CA ARG A 404 -70.18 60.11 9.89
C ARG A 404 -70.53 58.79 10.61
N VAL A 405 -69.78 58.36 11.53
CA VAL A 405 -70.00 57.11 12.31
C VAL A 405 -71.21 57.26 13.21
N PHE A 406 -71.40 58.44 13.80
CA PHE A 406 -72.63 58.73 14.61
C PHE A 406 -73.88 58.63 13.79
N MET A 407 -73.93 59.16 12.52
CA MET A 407 -75.07 59.06 11.63
C MET A 407 -75.32 57.68 11.07
N GLU A 408 -74.22 56.85 10.86
CA GLU A 408 -74.34 55.45 10.48
C GLU A 408 -74.91 54.59 11.63
N ASP A 409 -74.51 54.81 12.89
CA ASP A 409 -75.03 54.10 14.07
C ASP A 409 -76.48 54.49 14.44
N LEU A 410 -77.00 55.69 13.98
CA LEU A 410 -78.38 56.11 14.15
C LEU A 410 -79.37 55.56 13.10
N GLN A 411 -78.87 54.96 12.02
CA GLN A 411 -79.69 54.40 10.95
C GLN A 411 -79.99 52.89 11.19
N TYR A 412 -79.51 52.33 12.28
CA TYR A 412 -79.87 51.01 12.77
C TYR A 412 -80.64 51.11 14.07
#